data_feeb480506e908f72451d93c0b7238c6
#
_entry.id   feeb480506e908f72451d93c0b7238c6
#
_cell.length_a   1.000
_cell.length_b   1.000
_cell.length_c   1.000
_cell.angle_alpha   90.00
_cell.angle_beta   90.00
_cell.angle_gamma   90.00
#
_symmetry.space_group_name_H-M   'P 1'
#
loop_
_entity.id
_entity.type
_entity.pdbx_description
1 polymer ?
#
loop_
_entity_poly.entity_id
_entity_poly.type
_entity_poly.pdbx_seq_one_letter_code
_entity_poly.pdbx_strand_id
1 'polypeptide(L)'
;MNLSYRRLELYFPPRKIMHEGSQNMKDYMKIYQEWLANPYFDNKTKEELRAIANDENEIKERFYMDLEFGTAGLRGIIGAGINRMNIYTVRRATQGLANYIIKQGGADKGVAIAFDSRHMSPEFAMEAAMTLAANGIKAYKFESLRPTPELSFAVRELGCIAGINITASHNPPEYNGYK
;
A
#
# COMPACT_ATOMS: atom_id res chain seq x y z
N MET A 1 2.80 2.28 -28.38
CA MET A 1 3.78 2.17 -27.27
C MET A 1 3.37 1.00 -26.40
N ASN A 2 4.01 -0.16 -26.62
CA ASN A 2 3.70 -1.40 -25.88
C ASN A 2 4.52 -1.45 -24.61
N LEU A 3 3.96 -0.98 -23.50
CA LEU A 3 4.52 -1.21 -22.17
C LEU A 3 4.02 -2.58 -21.68
N SER A 4 4.86 -3.60 -21.85
CA SER A 4 4.65 -4.90 -21.25
C SER A 4 4.78 -4.78 -19.73
N TYR A 5 3.66 -4.61 -19.04
CA TYR A 5 3.60 -4.77 -17.59
C TYR A 5 3.80 -6.25 -17.27
N ARG A 6 5.05 -6.63 -16.92
CA ARG A 6 5.33 -7.93 -16.34
C ARG A 6 4.58 -8.04 -15.01
N ARG A 7 3.85 -9.15 -14.83
CA ARG A 7 3.17 -9.54 -13.60
C ARG A 7 4.00 -9.20 -12.35
N LEU A 8 3.45 -8.40 -11.47
CA LEU A 8 4.02 -8.04 -10.14
C LEU A 8 4.16 -9.22 -9.17
N GLU A 9 3.79 -10.44 -9.58
CA GLU A 9 3.88 -11.67 -8.78
C GLU A 9 5.30 -12.05 -8.33
N LEU A 10 6.34 -11.44 -8.90
CA LEU A 10 7.73 -11.83 -8.64
C LEU A 10 8.39 -11.12 -7.45
N TYR A 11 7.75 -10.13 -6.80
CA TYR A 11 8.46 -9.29 -5.83
C TYR A 11 8.05 -9.44 -4.36
N PHE A 12 6.97 -10.15 -4.07
CA PHE A 12 6.56 -10.42 -2.69
C PHE A 12 6.11 -11.87 -2.53
N PRO A 13 7.02 -12.83 -2.30
CA PRO A 13 6.60 -14.18 -1.92
C PRO A 13 5.82 -14.10 -0.60
N PRO A 14 4.74 -14.91 -0.42
CA PRO A 14 4.02 -14.96 0.84
C PRO A 14 4.99 -15.38 1.95
N ARG A 15 5.27 -14.49 2.89
CA ARG A 15 6.08 -14.82 4.06
C ARG A 15 5.29 -15.72 4.96
N LYS A 16 5.84 -16.90 5.30
CA LYS A 16 5.34 -17.73 6.40
C LYS A 16 5.45 -16.91 7.69
N ILE A 17 4.32 -16.71 8.36
CA ILE A 17 4.29 -16.20 9.73
C ILE A 17 4.93 -17.28 10.59
N MET A 18 6.19 -17.10 10.98
CA MET A 18 6.87 -17.95 11.93
C MET A 18 6.78 -17.29 13.29
N HIS A 19 5.94 -17.86 14.14
CA HIS A 19 5.93 -17.56 15.57
C HIS A 19 7.13 -18.24 16.20
N GLU A 20 8.23 -17.49 16.48
CA GLU A 20 9.23 -17.87 17.48
C GLU A 20 10.14 -16.68 17.83
N GLY A 21 10.23 -16.37 19.12
CA GLY A 21 10.72 -15.11 19.68
C GLY A 21 12.23 -14.91 19.77
N SER A 22 13.09 -15.67 19.08
CA SER A 22 14.56 -15.47 19.18
C SER A 22 15.33 -15.36 17.85
N GLN A 23 14.71 -15.66 16.72
CA GLN A 23 15.31 -15.47 15.38
C GLN A 23 14.92 -14.14 14.70
N ASN A 24 13.92 -13.43 15.20
CA ASN A 24 13.37 -12.21 14.60
C ASN A 24 14.30 -10.98 14.66
N MET A 25 15.29 -10.94 15.54
CA MET A 25 16.16 -9.75 15.64
C MET A 25 17.12 -9.56 14.47
N LYS A 26 17.37 -10.59 13.67
CA LYS A 26 18.24 -10.50 12.47
C LYS A 26 17.44 -10.28 11.16
N ASP A 27 16.13 -10.54 11.15
CA ASP A 27 15.32 -10.47 9.93
C ASP A 27 15.03 -9.04 9.47
N TYR A 28 14.77 -8.09 10.40
CA TYR A 28 14.48 -6.71 10.04
C TYR A 28 15.66 -6.02 9.35
N MET A 29 16.89 -6.29 9.79
CA MET A 29 18.10 -5.72 9.19
C MET A 29 18.31 -6.26 7.77
N LYS A 30 18.02 -7.55 7.55
CA LYS A 30 18.07 -8.14 6.21
C LYS A 30 17.08 -7.47 5.26
N ILE A 31 15.85 -7.24 5.70
CA ILE A 31 14.83 -6.57 4.88
C ILE A 31 15.24 -5.12 4.58
N TYR A 32 15.76 -4.39 5.57
CA TYR A 32 16.30 -3.05 5.38
C TYR A 32 17.40 -3.03 4.29
N GLN A 33 18.34 -3.97 4.33
CA GLN A 33 19.40 -4.09 3.33
C GLN A 33 18.85 -4.46 1.96
N GLU A 34 17.86 -5.36 1.88
CA GLU A 34 17.16 -5.69 0.64
C GLU A 34 16.50 -4.45 0.02
N TRP A 35 15.87 -3.58 0.82
CA TRP A 35 15.28 -2.34 0.31
C TRP A 35 16.32 -1.38 -0.25
N LEU A 36 17.48 -1.28 0.37
CA LEU A 36 18.58 -0.45 -0.13
C LEU A 36 19.18 -0.98 -1.43
N ALA A 37 19.32 -2.28 -1.57
CA ALA A 37 19.97 -2.93 -2.72
C ALA A 37 19.04 -3.09 -3.93
N ASN A 38 17.76 -3.35 -3.71
CA ASN A 38 16.81 -3.71 -4.77
C ASN A 38 16.48 -2.49 -5.66
N PRO A 39 16.64 -2.60 -6.99
CA PRO A 39 16.32 -1.53 -7.94
C PRO A 39 14.83 -1.18 -8.04
N TYR A 40 13.94 -2.01 -7.48
CA TYR A 40 12.51 -1.74 -7.41
C TYR A 40 12.19 -0.49 -6.57
N PHE A 41 12.98 -0.22 -5.54
CA PHE A 41 12.79 0.95 -4.67
C PHE A 41 13.47 2.18 -5.28
N ASP A 42 12.77 3.31 -5.29
CA ASP A 42 13.27 4.55 -5.86
C ASP A 42 14.41 5.20 -5.02
N ASN A 43 15.09 6.15 -5.61
CA ASN A 43 16.23 6.81 -4.97
C ASN A 43 15.82 7.59 -3.72
N LYS A 44 14.66 8.26 -3.71
CA LYS A 44 14.15 9.01 -2.57
C LYS A 44 13.93 8.10 -1.36
N THR A 45 13.30 6.95 -1.58
CA THR A 45 13.13 5.90 -0.56
C THR A 45 14.48 5.42 -0.01
N LYS A 46 15.46 5.18 -0.89
CA LYS A 46 16.81 4.75 -0.47
C LYS A 46 17.58 5.83 0.27
N GLU A 47 17.44 7.10 -0.09
CA GLU A 47 18.03 8.23 0.62
C GLU A 47 17.45 8.35 2.03
N GLU A 48 16.13 8.24 2.19
CA GLU A 48 15.47 8.21 3.49
C GLU A 48 16.00 7.07 4.38
N LEU A 49 16.15 5.88 3.80
CA LEU A 49 16.70 4.73 4.52
C LEU A 49 18.17 4.90 4.88
N ARG A 50 19.00 5.50 4.02
CA ARG A 50 20.40 5.80 4.34
C ARG A 50 20.54 6.80 5.48
N ALA A 51 19.62 7.76 5.59
CA ALA A 51 19.61 8.75 6.65
C ALA A 51 19.47 8.14 8.07
N ILE A 52 18.83 6.96 8.16
CA ILE A 52 18.66 6.24 9.43
C ILE A 52 19.66 5.09 9.63
N ALA A 53 20.70 4.97 8.80
CA ALA A 53 21.64 3.83 8.79
C ALA A 53 22.32 3.58 10.13
N ASN A 54 22.50 4.62 10.97
CA ASN A 54 23.11 4.54 12.28
C ASN A 54 22.10 4.47 13.44
N ASP A 55 20.80 4.42 13.14
CA ASP A 55 19.73 4.30 14.14
C ASP A 55 19.05 2.93 14.03
N GLU A 56 19.58 1.96 14.79
CA GLU A 56 19.07 0.59 14.80
C GLU A 56 17.63 0.51 15.31
N ASN A 57 17.23 1.38 16.24
CA ASN A 57 15.87 1.39 16.77
C ASN A 57 14.87 1.84 15.70
N GLU A 58 15.19 2.88 14.93
CA GLU A 58 14.38 3.35 13.83
C GLU A 58 14.30 2.31 12.69
N ILE A 59 15.43 1.66 12.35
CA ILE A 59 15.45 0.57 11.37
C ILE A 59 14.53 -0.57 11.84
N LYS A 60 14.68 -1.00 13.11
CA LYS A 60 13.85 -2.08 13.68
C LYS A 60 12.37 -1.71 13.62
N GLU A 61 12.00 -0.51 14.05
CA GLU A 61 10.61 -0.06 14.09
C GLU A 61 9.97 -0.06 12.69
N ARG A 62 10.73 0.30 11.64
CA ARG A 62 10.26 0.31 10.25
C ARG A 62 10.18 -1.08 9.58
N PHE A 63 10.93 -2.05 10.08
CA PHE A 63 11.12 -3.34 9.37
C PHE A 63 10.84 -4.59 10.19
N TYR A 64 10.48 -4.49 11.49
CA TYR A 64 10.28 -5.68 12.33
C TYR A 64 9.00 -6.46 12.01
N MET A 65 7.98 -5.78 11.49
CA MET A 65 6.71 -6.39 11.08
C MET A 65 6.08 -5.63 9.93
N ASP A 66 5.23 -6.29 9.18
CA ASP A 66 4.41 -5.66 8.15
C ASP A 66 3.32 -4.79 8.79
N LEU A 67 2.97 -3.68 8.11
CA LEU A 67 1.81 -2.90 8.48
C LEU A 67 0.54 -3.76 8.30
N GLU A 68 -0.25 -3.90 9.35
CA GLU A 68 -1.39 -4.79 9.40
C GLU A 68 -2.73 -4.07 9.16
N PHE A 69 -3.70 -4.80 8.57
CA PHE A 69 -5.07 -4.36 8.49
C PHE A 69 -5.76 -4.50 9.85
N GLY A 70 -6.02 -3.36 10.49
CA GLY A 70 -6.90 -3.31 11.66
C GLY A 70 -8.38 -3.22 11.28
N THR A 71 -9.25 -3.10 12.28
CA THR A 71 -10.72 -2.95 12.12
C THR A 71 -11.10 -1.79 11.19
N ALA A 72 -10.29 -0.74 11.16
CA ALA A 72 -10.55 0.49 10.39
C ALA A 72 -9.62 0.64 9.18
N GLY A 73 -9.10 -0.46 8.63
CA GLY A 73 -8.17 -0.48 7.50
C GLY A 73 -6.70 -0.46 7.92
N LEU A 74 -5.83 -0.29 6.95
CA LEU A 74 -4.39 -0.13 7.12
C LEU A 74 -4.09 1.32 7.48
N ARG A 75 -3.35 1.59 8.55
CA ARG A 75 -2.92 2.94 8.93
C ARG A 75 -1.49 2.93 9.46
N GLY A 76 -0.70 3.93 9.10
CA GLY A 76 0.67 4.05 9.57
C GLY A 76 1.26 5.43 9.29
N ILE A 77 2.41 5.68 9.89
CA ILE A 77 3.23 6.85 9.59
C ILE A 77 3.72 6.75 8.15
N ILE A 78 3.71 7.88 7.43
CA ILE A 78 4.23 7.96 6.06
C ILE A 78 5.76 7.85 6.10
N GLY A 79 6.34 6.97 5.27
CA GLY A 79 7.79 6.82 5.18
C GLY A 79 8.24 5.50 4.55
N ALA A 80 9.53 5.34 4.39
CA ALA A 80 10.16 4.11 3.90
C ALA A 80 10.13 3.00 4.95
N GLY A 81 9.75 1.78 4.55
CA GLY A 81 9.68 0.60 5.42
C GLY A 81 8.41 -0.21 5.25
N ILE A 82 8.44 -1.45 5.71
CA ILE A 82 7.28 -2.35 5.63
C ILE A 82 6.22 -2.04 6.68
N ASN A 83 6.61 -1.39 7.81
CA ASN A 83 5.72 -0.90 8.86
C ASN A 83 5.38 0.60 8.67
N ARG A 84 5.34 1.06 7.44
CA ARG A 84 5.07 2.45 7.04
C ARG A 84 4.05 2.51 5.92
N MET A 85 3.31 3.63 5.84
CA MET A 85 2.51 3.99 4.67
C MET A 85 3.41 4.58 3.59
N ASN A 86 3.50 3.91 2.46
CA ASN A 86 4.23 4.33 1.27
C ASN A 86 3.61 3.72 0.02
N ILE A 87 4.11 4.09 -1.16
CA ILE A 87 3.59 3.57 -2.44
C ILE A 87 3.70 2.03 -2.53
N TYR A 88 4.72 1.43 -1.93
CA TYR A 88 4.96 -0.02 -2.00
C TYR A 88 3.98 -0.80 -1.12
N THR A 89 3.68 -0.29 0.09
CA THR A 89 2.67 -0.90 0.98
C THR A 89 1.26 -0.74 0.41
N VAL A 90 0.96 0.40 -0.24
CA VAL A 90 -0.30 0.62 -0.97
C VAL A 90 -0.43 -0.34 -2.15
N ARG A 91 0.61 -0.48 -2.99
CA ARG A 91 0.63 -1.44 -4.11
C ARG A 91 0.38 -2.86 -3.62
N ARG A 92 1.05 -3.28 -2.55
CA ARG A 92 0.90 -4.62 -1.97
C ARG A 92 -0.53 -4.86 -1.47
N ALA A 93 -1.10 -3.91 -0.73
CA ALA A 93 -2.48 -4.00 -0.24
C ALA A 93 -3.47 -4.07 -1.41
N THR A 94 -3.28 -3.22 -2.41
CA THR A 94 -4.14 -3.19 -3.60
C THR A 94 -3.99 -4.45 -4.45
N GLN A 95 -2.79 -5.03 -4.55
CA GLN A 95 -2.59 -6.32 -5.23
C GLN A 95 -3.34 -7.44 -4.52
N GLY A 96 -3.33 -7.45 -3.18
CA GLY A 96 -4.14 -8.40 -2.40
C GLY A 96 -5.64 -8.27 -2.69
N LEU A 97 -6.15 -7.03 -2.73
CA LEU A 97 -7.54 -6.74 -3.10
C LEU A 97 -7.84 -7.18 -4.55
N ALA A 98 -6.96 -6.87 -5.49
CA ALA A 98 -7.11 -7.27 -6.89
C ALA A 98 -7.19 -8.80 -7.05
N ASN A 99 -6.31 -9.54 -6.38
CA ASN A 99 -6.32 -11.00 -6.39
C ASN A 99 -7.65 -11.56 -5.83
N TYR A 100 -8.16 -10.94 -4.75
CA TYR A 100 -9.44 -11.32 -4.18
C TYR A 100 -10.60 -11.05 -5.14
N ILE A 101 -10.66 -9.86 -5.75
CA ILE A 101 -11.70 -9.48 -6.73
C ILE A 101 -11.70 -10.45 -7.92
N ILE A 102 -10.54 -10.76 -8.48
CA ILE A 102 -10.40 -11.70 -9.59
C ILE A 102 -10.92 -13.09 -9.20
N LYS A 103 -10.52 -13.56 -8.01
CA LYS A 103 -10.99 -14.87 -7.47
C LYS A 103 -12.52 -14.93 -7.32
N GLN A 104 -13.17 -13.79 -7.00
CA GLN A 104 -14.62 -13.69 -6.89
C GLN A 104 -15.32 -13.47 -8.24
N GLY A 105 -14.58 -13.39 -9.36
CA GLY A 105 -15.15 -13.15 -10.70
C GLY A 105 -15.72 -11.73 -10.87
N GLY A 106 -15.24 -10.74 -10.11
CA GLY A 106 -15.80 -9.40 -10.10
C GLY A 106 -14.94 -8.34 -10.81
N ALA A 107 -13.94 -8.74 -11.59
CA ALA A 107 -13.00 -7.81 -12.23
C ALA A 107 -13.66 -6.81 -13.20
N ASP A 108 -14.76 -7.17 -13.82
CA ASP A 108 -15.54 -6.35 -14.75
C ASP A 108 -16.30 -5.19 -14.09
N LYS A 109 -16.62 -5.31 -12.79
CA LYS A 109 -17.39 -4.30 -12.04
C LYS A 109 -16.57 -3.07 -11.66
N GLY A 110 -15.28 -3.23 -11.52
CA GLY A 110 -14.38 -2.12 -11.15
C GLY A 110 -14.40 -1.74 -9.67
N VAL A 111 -13.57 -0.75 -9.33
CA VAL A 111 -13.36 -0.26 -7.95
C VAL A 111 -13.39 1.27 -7.95
N ALA A 112 -14.17 1.88 -7.05
CA ALA A 112 -14.17 3.33 -6.84
C ALA A 112 -13.08 3.72 -5.81
N ILE A 113 -12.40 4.87 -6.01
CA ILE A 113 -11.30 5.32 -5.16
C ILE A 113 -11.47 6.78 -4.80
N ALA A 114 -11.61 7.06 -3.50
CA ALA A 114 -11.61 8.41 -2.93
C ALA A 114 -10.37 8.62 -2.06
N PHE A 115 -10.05 9.87 -1.80
CA PHE A 115 -8.93 10.27 -0.95
C PHE A 115 -9.21 11.59 -0.25
N ASP A 116 -8.55 11.82 0.88
CA ASP A 116 -8.65 13.04 1.67
C ASP A 116 -7.51 14.04 1.35
N SER A 117 -7.38 15.10 2.15
CA SER A 117 -6.39 16.16 1.98
C SER A 117 -5.02 15.86 2.62
N ARG A 118 -4.79 14.65 3.14
CA ARG A 118 -3.53 14.29 3.80
C ARG A 118 -2.37 14.23 2.80
N HIS A 119 -1.16 14.39 3.33
CA HIS A 119 0.05 14.18 2.56
C HIS A 119 0.02 12.80 1.88
N MET A 120 0.46 12.74 0.64
CA MET A 120 0.52 11.54 -0.22
C MET A 120 -0.84 10.89 -0.53
N SER A 121 -1.99 11.46 -0.11
CA SER A 121 -3.29 10.85 -0.41
C SER A 121 -3.59 10.79 -1.92
N PRO A 122 -3.34 11.84 -2.73
CA PRO A 122 -3.51 11.76 -4.18
C PRO A 122 -2.59 10.73 -4.85
N GLU A 123 -1.32 10.65 -4.40
CA GLU A 123 -0.31 9.72 -4.92
C GLU A 123 -0.69 8.27 -4.58
N PHE A 124 -1.09 7.99 -3.34
CA PHE A 124 -1.54 6.66 -2.92
C PHE A 124 -2.81 6.22 -3.65
N ALA A 125 -3.75 7.15 -3.88
CA ALA A 125 -4.94 6.86 -4.68
C ALA A 125 -4.59 6.52 -6.14
N MET A 126 -3.60 7.20 -6.73
CA MET A 126 -3.10 6.91 -8.07
C MET A 126 -2.41 5.54 -8.12
N GLU A 127 -1.55 5.23 -7.13
CA GLU A 127 -0.88 3.93 -7.07
C GLU A 127 -1.87 2.77 -6.92
N ALA A 128 -2.94 2.95 -6.14
CA ALA A 128 -4.02 1.97 -6.06
C ALA A 128 -4.74 1.81 -7.41
N ALA A 129 -5.08 2.91 -8.09
CA ALA A 129 -5.71 2.87 -9.40
C ALA A 129 -4.84 2.17 -10.45
N MET A 130 -3.54 2.49 -10.50
CA MET A 130 -2.59 1.86 -11.43
C MET A 130 -2.41 0.37 -11.16
N THR A 131 -2.37 -0.04 -9.89
CA THR A 131 -2.26 -1.45 -9.50
C THR A 131 -3.51 -2.23 -9.94
N LEU A 132 -4.71 -1.69 -9.73
CA LEU A 132 -5.95 -2.31 -10.21
C LEU A 132 -5.97 -2.43 -11.73
N ALA A 133 -5.62 -1.36 -12.44
CA ALA A 133 -5.57 -1.33 -13.90
C ALA A 133 -4.58 -2.35 -14.46
N ALA A 134 -3.40 -2.52 -13.83
CA ALA A 134 -2.42 -3.53 -14.21
C ALA A 134 -2.94 -4.97 -14.04
N ASN A 135 -3.95 -5.19 -13.19
CA ASN A 135 -4.64 -6.46 -13.01
C ASN A 135 -5.92 -6.59 -13.86
N GLY A 136 -6.15 -5.67 -14.80
CA GLY A 136 -7.34 -5.68 -15.66
C GLY A 136 -8.62 -5.26 -14.96
N ILE A 137 -8.56 -4.66 -13.78
CA ILE A 137 -9.70 -4.17 -13.01
C ILE A 137 -9.86 -2.68 -13.27
N LYS A 138 -11.07 -2.26 -13.68
CA LYS A 138 -11.37 -0.86 -13.90
C LYS A 138 -11.33 -0.06 -12.59
N ALA A 139 -10.61 1.06 -12.56
CA ALA A 139 -10.50 1.95 -11.42
C ALA A 139 -11.17 3.30 -11.71
N TYR A 140 -12.11 3.70 -10.84
CA TYR A 140 -12.80 4.98 -10.89
C TYR A 140 -12.26 5.87 -9.77
N LYS A 141 -11.16 6.57 -10.03
CA LYS A 141 -10.55 7.49 -9.07
C LYS A 141 -11.18 8.87 -9.22
N PHE A 142 -11.66 9.45 -8.11
CA PHE A 142 -12.09 10.85 -8.10
C PHE A 142 -10.94 11.78 -8.51
N GLU A 143 -11.23 12.81 -9.26
CA GLU A 143 -10.20 13.78 -9.73
C GLU A 143 -9.66 14.67 -8.61
N SER A 144 -10.51 14.94 -7.58
CA SER A 144 -10.14 15.69 -6.40
C SER A 144 -10.60 14.97 -5.12
N LEU A 145 -10.16 15.46 -3.95
CA LEU A 145 -10.56 14.89 -2.66
C LEU A 145 -12.09 14.79 -2.50
N ARG A 146 -12.55 13.69 -1.90
CA ARG A 146 -13.98 13.44 -1.63
C ARG A 146 -14.17 12.77 -0.27
N PRO A 147 -15.26 13.11 0.43
CA PRO A 147 -15.58 12.47 1.70
C PRO A 147 -16.10 11.05 1.50
N THR A 148 -15.98 10.23 2.54
CA THR A 148 -16.41 8.81 2.53
C THR A 148 -17.85 8.59 2.04
N PRO A 149 -18.86 9.43 2.37
CA PRO A 149 -20.22 9.26 1.85
C PRO A 149 -20.32 9.29 0.33
N GLU A 150 -19.55 10.17 -0.34
CA GLU A 150 -19.51 10.22 -1.81
C GLU A 150 -18.90 8.95 -2.41
N LEU A 151 -17.86 8.37 -1.79
CA LEU A 151 -17.32 7.09 -2.19
C LEU A 151 -18.38 5.98 -2.07
N SER A 152 -19.08 5.93 -0.93
CA SER A 152 -20.16 4.95 -0.71
C SER A 152 -21.28 5.07 -1.75
N PHE A 153 -21.63 6.30 -2.13
CA PHE A 153 -22.59 6.55 -3.22
C PHE A 153 -22.04 6.07 -4.57
N ALA A 154 -20.81 6.45 -4.91
CA ALA A 154 -20.17 6.09 -6.18
C ALA A 154 -20.06 4.57 -6.38
N VAL A 155 -19.73 3.81 -5.32
CA VAL A 155 -19.68 2.34 -5.39
C VAL A 155 -21.01 1.76 -5.83
N ARG A 156 -22.13 2.28 -5.31
CA ARG A 156 -23.49 1.80 -5.69
C ARG A 156 -23.91 2.29 -7.05
N GLU A 157 -23.70 3.58 -7.34
CA GLU A 157 -24.12 4.22 -8.59
C GLU A 157 -23.40 3.62 -9.81
N LEU A 158 -22.08 3.37 -9.67
CA LEU A 158 -21.26 2.78 -10.73
C LEU A 158 -21.31 1.24 -10.76
N GLY A 159 -21.99 0.61 -9.82
CA GLY A 159 -22.03 -0.86 -9.70
C GLY A 159 -20.68 -1.49 -9.37
N CYS A 160 -19.78 -0.74 -8.71
CA CYS A 160 -18.46 -1.23 -8.35
C CYS A 160 -18.52 -2.38 -7.33
N ILE A 161 -17.58 -3.32 -7.43
CA ILE A 161 -17.46 -4.43 -6.47
C ILE A 161 -16.85 -4.00 -5.14
N ALA A 162 -16.05 -2.93 -5.13
CA ALA A 162 -15.39 -2.40 -3.93
C ALA A 162 -15.17 -0.90 -4.04
N GLY A 163 -14.87 -0.29 -2.89
CA GLY A 163 -14.39 1.08 -2.79
C GLY A 163 -13.10 1.15 -1.97
N ILE A 164 -12.18 2.00 -2.34
CA ILE A 164 -10.94 2.30 -1.60
C ILE A 164 -11.03 3.76 -1.13
N ASN A 165 -10.77 3.98 0.17
CA ASN A 165 -10.64 5.32 0.71
C ASN A 165 -9.23 5.52 1.29
N ILE A 166 -8.48 6.44 0.70
CA ILE A 166 -7.15 6.81 1.19
C ILE A 166 -7.31 7.90 2.24
N THR A 167 -7.24 7.50 3.52
CA THR A 167 -7.42 8.38 4.67
C THR A 167 -6.98 7.70 5.97
N ALA A 168 -6.36 8.45 6.87
CA ALA A 168 -6.11 8.01 8.24
C ALA A 168 -7.16 8.54 9.25
N SER A 169 -8.29 9.11 8.77
CA SER A 169 -9.38 9.61 9.62
C SER A 169 -8.92 10.73 10.57
N HIS A 170 -8.79 10.45 11.86
CA HIS A 170 -8.41 11.40 12.92
C HIS A 170 -6.99 11.20 13.47
N ASN A 171 -6.19 10.31 12.86
CA ASN A 171 -4.79 10.18 13.25
C ASN A 171 -4.00 11.47 13.00
N PRO A 172 -2.86 11.69 13.70
CA PRO A 172 -1.96 12.81 13.46
C PRO A 172 -1.57 13.01 11.99
N PRO A 173 -1.09 14.20 11.59
CA PRO A 173 -0.88 14.55 10.18
C PRO A 173 0.22 13.71 9.48
N GLU A 174 1.16 13.15 10.24
CA GLU A 174 2.19 12.23 9.72
C GLU A 174 1.67 10.86 9.30
N TYR A 175 0.43 10.53 9.66
CA TYR A 175 -0.22 9.28 9.27
C TYR A 175 -0.98 9.41 7.95
N ASN A 176 -1.02 8.30 7.21
CA ASN A 176 -2.04 8.06 6.19
C ASN A 176 -2.60 6.64 6.33
N GLY A 177 -3.59 6.28 5.51
CA GLY A 177 -4.22 4.98 5.60
C GLY A 177 -4.90 4.55 4.30
N TYR A 178 -5.24 3.28 4.26
CA TYR A 178 -5.92 2.60 3.16
C TYR A 178 -7.10 1.79 3.74
N LYS A 179 -8.29 2.08 3.32
CA LYS A 179 -9.53 1.45 3.81
C LYS A 179 -10.33 0.86 2.68
#